data_459346daefcc0c4a2a2788ac9b6d11e1
#
_entry.id   459346daefcc0c4a2a2788ac9b6d11e1
#
_cell.length_a   1.000
_cell.length_b   1.000
_cell.length_c   1.000
_cell.angle_alpha   90.00
_cell.angle_beta   90.00
_cell.angle_gamma   90.00
#
_symmetry.space_group_name_H-M   'P 1'
#
loop_
_entity.id
_entity.type
_entity.pdbx_description
1 polymer ?
#
loop_
_entity_poly.entity_id
_entity_poly.type
_entity_poly.pdbx_seq_one_letter_code
_entity_poly.pdbx_strand_id
1 'polypeptide(L)'
;MKKIFIYSTLISLFTASCDKSNNETFCSQNENAITLSHDNITREYILYVPQSYSNQAVPLLFNFHGFGDTAEQYINYADMRSLAESEQFILVYPQGSCLDGATHWNPCLVEGDNKSTADDLGFVEAMIDDISSNYNIDSERVYASGYSNGAMMAYGLANYKNNLITAIASVSGAMLDCAGNLSRPVPVIHLHGTTDGVIPFNGNSDYNSVQSTLDYWINFNNTSVNPIINTYSDQGLNIEHYLYDNGDNNVSIEHYKYIDGGHEWFINSFQGQNTSELVWNFLSKYNINGLID
;
A
#
# COMPACT_ATOMS: atom_id res chain seq x y z
N MET A 1 55.56 -20.50 64.87
CA MET A 1 54.43 -21.12 64.28
C MET A 1 53.55 -20.06 63.61
N LYS A 2 53.67 -19.88 62.31
CA LYS A 2 52.87 -18.93 61.53
C LYS A 2 51.69 -19.67 60.90
N LYS A 3 50.44 -19.27 61.27
CA LYS A 3 49.22 -19.81 60.64
C LYS A 3 48.99 -19.06 59.34
N ILE A 4 48.97 -19.82 58.24
CA ILE A 4 48.60 -19.32 56.90
C ILE A 4 47.05 -19.50 56.76
N PHE A 5 46.32 -18.41 56.59
CA PHE A 5 44.90 -18.41 56.18
C PHE A 5 44.82 -18.41 54.68
N ILE A 6 44.22 -19.48 54.11
CA ILE A 6 43.90 -19.57 52.70
C ILE A 6 42.47 -19.03 52.51
N TYR A 7 42.35 -17.89 51.86
CA TYR A 7 41.07 -17.36 51.39
C TYR A 7 40.70 -18.08 50.07
N SER A 8 39.64 -18.88 50.11
CA SER A 8 39.04 -19.46 48.93
C SER A 8 38.08 -18.44 48.34
N THR A 9 38.44 -17.86 47.18
CA THR A 9 37.60 -16.98 46.42
C THR A 9 36.69 -17.80 45.52
N LEU A 10 35.42 -17.89 45.85
CA LEU A 10 34.40 -18.50 45.01
C LEU A 10 34.11 -17.56 43.84
N ILE A 11 34.57 -17.88 42.63
CA ILE A 11 34.19 -17.18 41.41
C ILE A 11 32.88 -17.81 40.93
N SER A 12 31.77 -17.13 41.16
CA SER A 12 30.47 -17.47 40.55
C SER A 12 30.51 -17.01 39.08
N LEU A 13 30.62 -17.96 38.15
CA LEU A 13 30.36 -17.70 36.74
C LEU A 13 28.83 -17.42 36.58
N PHE A 14 28.48 -16.18 36.40
CA PHE A 14 27.23 -15.83 35.80
C PHE A 14 27.31 -16.12 34.31
N THR A 15 26.69 -17.19 33.86
CA THR A 15 26.37 -17.42 32.45
C THR A 15 25.24 -16.47 32.12
N ALA A 16 25.57 -15.32 31.52
CA ALA A 16 24.58 -14.50 30.86
C ALA A 16 24.07 -15.30 29.64
N SER A 17 22.88 -15.89 29.79
CA SER A 17 22.11 -16.35 28.62
C SER A 17 21.76 -15.10 27.84
N CYS A 18 22.41 -14.89 26.69
CA CYS A 18 21.89 -13.98 25.70
C CYS A 18 20.63 -14.62 25.11
N ASP A 19 19.49 -14.30 25.69
CA ASP A 19 18.22 -14.39 24.98
C ASP A 19 18.37 -13.46 23.77
N LYS A 20 18.45 -14.03 22.58
CA LYS A 20 18.17 -13.33 21.34
C LYS A 20 16.67 -13.05 21.34
N SER A 21 16.22 -12.07 22.11
CA SER A 21 14.96 -11.43 21.88
C SER A 21 15.05 -10.80 20.49
N ASN A 22 14.22 -11.23 19.57
CA ASN A 22 13.97 -10.55 18.32
C ASN A 22 13.39 -9.17 18.65
N ASN A 23 14.23 -8.21 19.00
CA ASN A 23 13.89 -6.81 19.02
C ASN A 23 13.83 -6.36 17.56
N GLU A 24 12.72 -6.62 16.88
CA GLU A 24 12.33 -5.78 15.77
C GLU A 24 12.10 -4.39 16.36
N THR A 25 13.10 -3.55 16.21
CA THR A 25 13.04 -2.15 16.64
C THR A 25 12.02 -1.48 15.74
N PHE A 26 10.93 -0.98 16.30
CA PHE A 26 9.98 -0.14 15.56
C PHE A 26 10.74 1.02 14.92
N CYS A 27 10.61 1.17 13.59
CA CYS A 27 11.18 2.31 12.90
C CYS A 27 10.47 3.63 13.27
N SER A 28 9.25 3.51 13.81
CA SER A 28 8.44 4.63 14.25
C SER A 28 7.53 4.18 15.39
N GLN A 29 7.37 5.02 16.42
CA GLN A 29 6.28 4.93 17.38
C GLN A 29 5.47 6.21 17.24
N ASN A 30 4.22 6.10 16.83
CA ASN A 30 3.31 7.24 16.77
C ASN A 30 2.29 7.12 17.92
N GLU A 31 2.26 8.10 18.80
CA GLU A 31 1.36 8.13 19.96
C GLU A 31 -0.15 8.09 19.57
N ASN A 32 -0.46 8.45 18.34
CA ASN A 32 -1.82 8.43 17.79
C ASN A 32 -2.13 7.17 16.97
N ALA A 33 -1.18 6.25 16.83
CA ALA A 33 -1.40 5.01 16.10
C ALA A 33 -2.14 3.98 16.94
N ILE A 34 -2.99 3.21 16.28
CA ILE A 34 -3.59 2.00 16.84
C ILE A 34 -2.57 0.88 16.70
N THR A 35 -2.41 0.10 17.76
CA THR A 35 -1.51 -1.06 17.77
C THR A 35 -2.29 -2.36 17.61
N LEU A 36 -1.78 -3.26 16.79
CA LEU A 36 -2.34 -4.58 16.52
C LEU A 36 -1.24 -5.64 16.57
N SER A 37 -1.48 -6.76 17.24
CA SER A 37 -0.55 -7.91 17.22
C SER A 37 -0.84 -8.79 16.01
N HIS A 38 0.17 -8.97 15.14
CA HIS A 38 0.14 -9.88 14.00
C HIS A 38 1.45 -10.66 13.95
N ASP A 39 1.42 -11.99 13.82
CA ASP A 39 2.58 -12.90 13.85
C ASP A 39 3.51 -12.71 15.07
N ASN A 40 2.94 -12.44 16.26
CA ASN A 40 3.65 -12.10 17.49
C ASN A 40 4.50 -10.82 17.41
N ILE A 41 4.26 -9.98 16.40
CA ILE A 41 4.86 -8.66 16.24
C ILE A 41 3.78 -7.62 16.51
N THR A 42 4.12 -6.56 17.24
CA THR A 42 3.24 -5.40 17.38
C THR A 42 3.39 -4.54 16.13
N ARG A 43 2.29 -4.35 15.42
CA ARG A 43 2.19 -3.51 14.22
C ARG A 43 1.35 -2.28 14.54
N GLU A 44 1.45 -1.25 13.72
CA GLU A 44 0.77 0.03 13.93
C GLU A 44 0.05 0.49 12.66
N TYR A 45 -1.04 1.26 12.84
CA TYR A 45 -1.69 2.00 11.76
C TYR A 45 -2.38 3.25 12.30
N ILE A 46 -2.49 4.28 11.47
CA ILE A 46 -3.26 5.48 11.76
C ILE A 46 -4.63 5.33 11.11
N LEU A 47 -5.68 5.51 11.90
CA LEU A 47 -7.07 5.42 11.45
C LEU A 47 -7.70 6.81 11.44
N TYR A 48 -8.35 7.15 10.33
CA TYR A 48 -9.22 8.31 10.24
C TYR A 48 -10.66 7.87 9.97
N VAL A 49 -11.54 8.25 10.87
CA VAL A 49 -12.99 8.02 10.74
C VAL A 49 -13.64 9.38 10.53
N PRO A 50 -14.48 9.58 9.48
CA PRO A 50 -15.18 10.84 9.27
C PRO A 50 -15.98 11.28 10.50
N GLN A 51 -15.99 12.57 10.82
CA GLN A 51 -16.72 13.10 11.98
C GLN A 51 -18.23 12.88 11.86
N SER A 52 -18.73 12.84 10.63
CA SER A 52 -20.14 12.59 10.31
C SER A 52 -20.52 11.11 10.26
N TYR A 53 -19.55 10.18 10.50
CA TYR A 53 -19.84 8.75 10.56
C TYR A 53 -20.87 8.45 11.67
N SER A 54 -21.96 7.76 11.31
CA SER A 54 -23.06 7.43 12.20
C SER A 54 -23.48 5.95 12.15
N ASN A 55 -22.48 5.07 11.98
CA ASN A 55 -22.63 3.61 11.91
C ASN A 55 -23.32 3.09 10.62
N GLN A 56 -23.41 3.89 9.57
CA GLN A 56 -23.74 3.40 8.22
C GLN A 56 -22.58 2.58 7.66
N ALA A 57 -22.89 1.63 6.77
CA ALA A 57 -21.85 0.88 6.05
C ALA A 57 -21.07 1.83 5.12
N VAL A 58 -19.75 1.93 5.29
CA VAL A 58 -18.88 2.84 4.56
C VAL A 58 -17.69 2.11 3.93
N PRO A 59 -17.15 2.59 2.81
CA PRO A 59 -15.92 2.03 2.23
C PRO A 59 -14.73 2.15 3.18
N LEU A 60 -13.75 1.26 2.99
CA LEU A 60 -12.46 1.27 3.68
C LEU A 60 -11.35 1.46 2.66
N LEU A 61 -10.48 2.46 2.85
CA LEU A 61 -9.32 2.71 2.00
C LEU A 61 -8.03 2.59 2.80
N PHE A 62 -7.15 1.67 2.39
CA PHE A 62 -5.76 1.60 2.85
C PHE A 62 -4.88 2.45 1.94
N ASN A 63 -4.04 3.33 2.51
CA ASN A 63 -3.09 4.15 1.77
C ASN A 63 -1.66 3.92 2.29
N PHE A 64 -0.84 3.18 1.53
CA PHE A 64 0.46 2.64 1.93
C PHE A 64 1.60 3.60 1.56
N HIS A 65 2.46 3.94 2.52
CA HIS A 65 3.64 4.80 2.33
C HIS A 65 4.75 4.14 1.51
N GLY A 66 5.70 4.95 1.01
CA GLY A 66 6.90 4.49 0.31
C GLY A 66 7.96 3.86 1.24
N PHE A 67 9.00 3.26 0.65
CA PHE A 67 10.14 2.71 1.39
C PHE A 67 10.85 3.81 2.20
N GLY A 68 11.12 3.53 3.48
CA GLY A 68 11.79 4.43 4.39
C GLY A 68 10.90 5.52 5.02
N ASP A 69 9.67 5.70 4.53
CA ASP A 69 8.71 6.63 5.10
C ASP A 69 8.00 6.04 6.33
N THR A 70 7.39 6.91 7.12
CA THR A 70 6.40 6.51 8.12
C THR A 70 4.98 6.87 7.67
N ALA A 71 3.98 6.22 8.27
CA ALA A 71 2.58 6.56 8.04
C ALA A 71 2.29 8.05 8.27
N GLU A 72 2.90 8.66 9.31
CA GLU A 72 2.77 10.07 9.63
C GLU A 72 3.45 10.98 8.59
N GLN A 73 4.65 10.62 8.12
CA GLN A 73 5.34 11.38 7.06
C GLN A 73 4.55 11.34 5.76
N TYR A 74 3.99 10.17 5.43
CA TYR A 74 3.18 9.98 4.23
C TYR A 74 1.93 10.86 4.22
N ILE A 75 1.26 11.02 5.34
CA ILE A 75 0.12 11.93 5.50
C ILE A 75 0.48 13.37 5.09
N ASN A 76 1.71 13.84 5.30
CA ASN A 76 2.08 15.22 4.99
C ASN A 76 2.01 15.57 3.50
N TYR A 77 2.12 14.57 2.59
CA TYR A 77 2.08 14.82 1.15
C TYR A 77 1.00 14.01 0.40
N ALA A 78 0.42 13.01 1.05
CA ALA A 78 -0.67 12.19 0.50
C ALA A 78 -1.89 12.19 1.45
N ASP A 79 -2.24 13.36 2.01
CA ASP A 79 -3.36 13.49 2.95
C ASP A 79 -4.70 13.37 2.22
N MET A 80 -5.43 12.31 2.53
CA MET A 80 -6.78 12.06 2.00
C MET A 80 -7.88 12.27 3.05
N ARG A 81 -7.58 12.78 4.26
CA ARG A 81 -8.56 12.89 5.36
C ARG A 81 -9.71 13.84 5.04
N SER A 82 -9.43 14.98 4.38
CA SER A 82 -10.50 15.91 3.96
C SER A 82 -11.40 15.27 2.90
N LEU A 83 -10.84 14.44 2.03
CA LEU A 83 -11.59 13.67 1.04
C LEU A 83 -12.41 12.56 1.71
N ALA A 84 -11.83 11.86 2.68
CA ALA A 84 -12.52 10.86 3.49
C ALA A 84 -13.74 11.46 4.23
N GLU A 85 -13.60 12.70 4.73
CA GLU A 85 -14.71 13.42 5.37
C GLU A 85 -15.84 13.73 4.39
N SER A 86 -15.52 14.26 3.19
CA SER A 86 -16.52 14.64 2.20
C SER A 86 -17.20 13.44 1.53
N GLU A 87 -16.43 12.39 1.27
CA GLU A 87 -16.86 11.21 0.51
C GLU A 87 -17.30 10.03 1.41
N GLN A 88 -17.21 10.21 2.73
CA GLN A 88 -17.72 9.27 3.74
C GLN A 88 -17.09 7.86 3.65
N PHE A 89 -15.76 7.77 3.65
CA PHE A 89 -15.04 6.51 3.78
C PHE A 89 -14.09 6.53 4.98
N ILE A 90 -13.82 5.36 5.56
CA ILE A 90 -12.78 5.19 6.59
C ILE A 90 -11.43 5.03 5.90
N LEU A 91 -10.44 5.79 6.38
CA LEU A 91 -9.11 5.86 5.80
C LEU A 91 -8.07 5.29 6.77
N VAL A 92 -7.20 4.43 6.27
CA VAL A 92 -6.12 3.79 7.03
C VAL A 92 -4.78 4.15 6.41
N TYR A 93 -3.84 4.61 7.23
CA TYR A 93 -2.43 4.73 6.90
C TYR A 93 -1.65 3.69 7.72
N PRO A 94 -1.39 2.51 7.16
CA PRO A 94 -0.63 1.48 7.88
C PRO A 94 0.84 1.86 8.01
N GLN A 95 1.51 1.34 9.06
CA GLN A 95 2.95 1.45 9.24
C GLN A 95 3.63 0.18 8.76
N GLY A 96 4.57 0.33 7.82
CA GLY A 96 5.37 -0.77 7.29
C GLY A 96 6.31 -1.38 8.32
N SER A 97 6.73 -2.62 8.08
CA SER A 97 7.72 -3.33 8.89
C SER A 97 9.08 -2.62 8.83
N CYS A 98 9.89 -2.82 9.87
CA CYS A 98 11.22 -2.23 9.98
C CYS A 98 12.30 -3.27 9.66
N LEU A 99 13.22 -2.94 8.76
CA LEU A 99 14.42 -3.71 8.46
C LEU A 99 15.62 -2.76 8.40
N ASP A 100 16.62 -2.99 9.24
CA ASP A 100 17.85 -2.18 9.29
C ASP A 100 17.62 -0.66 9.40
N GLY A 101 16.56 -0.27 10.11
CA GLY A 101 16.18 1.12 10.33
C GLY A 101 15.35 1.76 9.21
N ALA A 102 14.97 1.01 8.18
CA ALA A 102 14.08 1.46 7.12
C ALA A 102 12.75 0.71 7.15
N THR A 103 11.67 1.45 7.01
CA THR A 103 10.32 0.90 6.87
C THR A 103 10.09 0.37 5.46
N HIS A 104 9.32 -0.69 5.34
CA HIS A 104 9.04 -1.29 4.04
C HIS A 104 7.76 -2.11 4.04
N TRP A 105 7.34 -2.53 2.85
CA TRP A 105 6.25 -3.46 2.58
C TRP A 105 6.75 -4.66 1.80
N ASN A 106 6.23 -5.83 2.14
CA ASN A 106 6.43 -7.10 1.45
C ASN A 106 5.18 -7.46 0.63
N PRO A 107 5.17 -7.18 -0.69
CA PRO A 107 3.99 -7.38 -1.53
C PRO A 107 3.79 -8.82 -1.98
N CYS A 108 4.74 -9.71 -1.77
CA CYS A 108 4.68 -11.12 -2.14
C CYS A 108 4.38 -12.00 -0.92
N LEU A 109 4.03 -13.27 -1.13
CA LEU A 109 3.99 -14.25 -0.06
C LEU A 109 5.37 -14.37 0.61
N VAL A 110 5.41 -14.85 1.84
CA VAL A 110 6.64 -14.89 2.67
C VAL A 110 7.84 -15.53 1.98
N GLU A 111 7.62 -16.49 1.08
CA GLU A 111 8.68 -17.16 0.31
C GLU A 111 9.00 -16.46 -1.02
N GLY A 112 8.33 -15.33 -1.33
CA GLY A 112 8.52 -14.57 -2.56
C GLY A 112 9.66 -13.55 -2.49
N ASP A 113 9.76 -12.71 -3.51
CA ASP A 113 10.76 -11.62 -3.58
C ASP A 113 10.37 -10.47 -2.66
N ASN A 114 10.65 -10.64 -1.38
CA ASN A 114 10.38 -9.71 -0.30
C ASN A 114 11.65 -9.18 0.34
N LYS A 115 11.59 -8.02 0.97
CA LYS A 115 12.71 -7.41 1.70
C LYS A 115 12.94 -8.09 3.06
N SER A 116 11.89 -8.64 3.67
CA SER A 116 11.94 -9.33 4.96
C SER A 116 10.92 -10.47 5.02
N THR A 117 10.83 -11.13 6.18
CA THR A 117 9.87 -12.23 6.42
C THR A 117 8.55 -11.75 7.03
N ALA A 118 8.33 -10.44 7.16
CA ALA A 118 7.08 -9.92 7.71
C ALA A 118 5.91 -10.23 6.78
N ASP A 119 4.82 -10.75 7.33
CA ASP A 119 3.57 -11.01 6.60
C ASP A 119 2.71 -9.75 6.53
N ASP A 120 3.02 -8.86 5.57
CA ASP A 120 2.27 -7.63 5.38
C ASP A 120 0.89 -7.88 4.75
N LEU A 121 0.74 -8.93 3.94
CA LEU A 121 -0.55 -9.30 3.36
C LEU A 121 -1.54 -9.77 4.43
N GLY A 122 -1.09 -10.59 5.38
CA GLY A 122 -1.90 -11.01 6.54
C GLY A 122 -2.14 -9.87 7.53
N PHE A 123 -1.20 -8.94 7.67
CA PHE A 123 -1.42 -7.75 8.49
C PHE A 123 -2.59 -6.88 7.97
N VAL A 124 -2.77 -6.77 6.65
CA VAL A 124 -3.93 -6.06 6.08
C VAL A 124 -5.24 -6.79 6.42
N GLU A 125 -5.28 -8.12 6.35
CA GLU A 125 -6.45 -8.90 6.79
C GLU A 125 -6.77 -8.64 8.27
N ALA A 126 -5.74 -8.68 9.12
CA ALA A 126 -5.91 -8.43 10.56
C ALA A 126 -6.42 -7.01 10.84
N MET A 127 -5.98 -5.99 10.07
CA MET A 127 -6.52 -4.63 10.18
C MET A 127 -7.98 -4.55 9.73
N ILE A 128 -8.38 -5.24 8.66
CA ILE A 128 -9.78 -5.30 8.20
C ILE A 128 -10.66 -5.89 9.31
N ASP A 129 -10.23 -6.98 9.93
CA ASP A 129 -10.96 -7.63 11.03
C ASP A 129 -11.09 -6.73 12.26
N ASP A 130 -9.98 -6.08 12.68
CA ASP A 130 -9.96 -5.17 13.82
C ASP A 130 -10.87 -3.95 13.59
N ILE A 131 -10.77 -3.31 12.43
CA ILE A 131 -11.59 -2.14 12.08
C ILE A 131 -13.05 -2.54 11.95
N SER A 132 -13.38 -3.66 11.32
CA SER A 132 -14.76 -4.15 11.15
C SER A 132 -15.41 -4.55 12.47
N SER A 133 -14.63 -4.88 13.50
CA SER A 133 -15.15 -5.15 14.84
C SER A 133 -15.67 -3.89 15.55
N ASN A 134 -15.19 -2.72 15.14
CA ASN A 134 -15.51 -1.42 15.77
C ASN A 134 -16.37 -0.51 14.87
N TYR A 135 -16.33 -0.71 13.56
CA TYR A 135 -17.00 0.15 12.57
C TYR A 135 -17.76 -0.70 11.55
N ASN A 136 -18.87 -0.20 11.07
CA ASN A 136 -19.67 -0.85 10.04
C ASN A 136 -19.03 -0.58 8.67
N ILE A 137 -18.15 -1.47 8.22
CA ILE A 137 -17.46 -1.40 6.94
C ILE A 137 -18.30 -2.08 5.86
N ASP A 138 -18.39 -1.46 4.70
CA ASP A 138 -18.88 -2.13 3.50
C ASP A 138 -17.79 -3.07 2.96
N SER A 139 -17.92 -4.35 3.27
CA SER A 139 -16.93 -5.38 2.89
C SER A 139 -16.81 -5.58 1.37
N GLU A 140 -17.75 -5.08 0.58
CA GLU A 140 -17.67 -5.09 -0.88
C GLU A 140 -16.89 -3.90 -1.43
N ARG A 141 -16.56 -2.90 -0.59
CA ARG A 141 -15.84 -1.68 -0.99
C ARG A 141 -14.61 -1.44 -0.11
N VAL A 142 -13.66 -2.38 -0.17
CA VAL A 142 -12.34 -2.26 0.48
C VAL A 142 -11.28 -2.03 -0.58
N TYR A 143 -10.56 -0.94 -0.48
CA TYR A 143 -9.62 -0.47 -1.49
C TYR A 143 -8.20 -0.36 -0.96
N ALA A 144 -7.22 -0.46 -1.86
CA ALA A 144 -5.82 -0.27 -1.54
C ALA A 144 -5.18 0.75 -2.49
N SER A 145 -4.50 1.73 -1.92
CA SER A 145 -3.71 2.74 -2.63
C SER A 145 -2.32 2.81 -2.02
N GLY A 146 -1.33 3.25 -2.77
CA GLY A 146 -0.01 3.48 -2.21
C GLY A 146 0.95 4.17 -3.16
N TYR A 147 2.09 4.58 -2.57
CA TYR A 147 3.17 5.25 -3.25
C TYR A 147 4.44 4.38 -3.24
N SER A 148 5.15 4.28 -4.39
CA SER A 148 6.43 3.59 -4.47
C SER A 148 6.33 2.14 -3.97
N ASN A 149 7.07 1.73 -2.94
CA ASN A 149 6.94 0.41 -2.30
C ASN A 149 5.52 0.14 -1.76
N GLY A 150 4.79 1.18 -1.29
CA GLY A 150 3.39 1.05 -0.92
C GLY A 150 2.46 0.77 -2.10
N ALA A 151 2.80 1.28 -3.29
CA ALA A 151 2.09 0.93 -4.52
C ALA A 151 2.37 -0.52 -4.96
N MET A 152 3.59 -1.04 -4.72
CA MET A 152 3.88 -2.47 -4.88
C MET A 152 3.01 -3.31 -3.95
N MET A 153 2.80 -2.84 -2.70
CA MET A 153 1.91 -3.50 -1.74
C MET A 153 0.46 -3.55 -2.25
N ALA A 154 -0.04 -2.46 -2.86
CA ALA A 154 -1.37 -2.46 -3.47
C ALA A 154 -1.49 -3.52 -4.59
N TYR A 155 -0.47 -3.67 -5.45
CA TYR A 155 -0.42 -4.76 -6.43
C TYR A 155 -0.36 -6.15 -5.79
N GLY A 156 0.42 -6.33 -4.71
CA GLY A 156 0.46 -7.58 -3.97
C GLY A 156 -0.92 -7.97 -3.43
N LEU A 157 -1.63 -7.01 -2.85
CA LEU A 157 -3.00 -7.20 -2.36
C LEU A 157 -3.97 -7.57 -3.50
N ALA A 158 -3.87 -6.91 -4.66
CA ALA A 158 -4.66 -7.27 -5.82
C ALA A 158 -4.39 -8.72 -6.27
N ASN A 159 -3.13 -9.15 -6.25
CA ASN A 159 -2.74 -10.49 -6.69
C ASN A 159 -3.13 -11.61 -5.69
N TYR A 160 -3.03 -11.35 -4.38
CA TYR A 160 -3.18 -12.41 -3.36
C TYR A 160 -4.45 -12.31 -2.53
N LYS A 161 -5.04 -11.12 -2.43
CA LYS A 161 -6.19 -10.81 -1.55
C LYS A 161 -7.35 -10.19 -2.32
N ASN A 162 -7.50 -10.54 -3.61
CA ASN A 162 -8.58 -9.99 -4.44
C ASN A 162 -9.99 -10.43 -4.01
N ASN A 163 -10.11 -11.39 -3.12
CA ASN A 163 -11.37 -11.70 -2.44
C ASN A 163 -11.75 -10.68 -1.35
N LEU A 164 -10.82 -9.85 -0.91
CA LEU A 164 -11.01 -8.80 0.11
C LEU A 164 -10.85 -7.40 -0.49
N ILE A 165 -9.85 -7.19 -1.36
CA ILE A 165 -9.53 -5.89 -1.94
C ILE A 165 -10.22 -5.73 -3.28
N THR A 166 -11.10 -4.76 -3.36
CA THR A 166 -11.99 -4.52 -4.51
C THR A 166 -11.28 -3.92 -5.70
N ALA A 167 -10.53 -2.86 -5.50
CA ALA A 167 -9.80 -2.12 -6.53
C ALA A 167 -8.52 -1.52 -5.94
N ILE A 168 -7.55 -1.22 -6.79
CA ILE A 168 -6.26 -0.67 -6.35
C ILE A 168 -5.84 0.59 -7.11
N ALA A 169 -5.01 1.39 -6.43
CA ALA A 169 -4.32 2.54 -7.01
C ALA A 169 -2.81 2.46 -6.75
N SER A 170 -2.02 2.59 -7.80
CA SER A 170 -0.56 2.59 -7.76
C SER A 170 -0.03 3.95 -8.19
N VAL A 171 0.72 4.64 -7.31
CA VAL A 171 1.40 5.89 -7.63
C VAL A 171 2.91 5.67 -7.59
N SER A 172 3.58 5.88 -8.73
CA SER A 172 5.04 5.70 -8.90
C SER A 172 5.55 4.34 -8.40
N GLY A 173 4.79 3.26 -8.62
CA GLY A 173 5.12 1.91 -8.19
C GLY A 173 5.31 0.94 -9.33
N ALA A 174 5.77 -0.27 -9.03
CA ALA A 174 5.86 -1.39 -9.96
C ALA A 174 5.10 -2.59 -9.42
N MET A 175 4.56 -3.42 -10.32
CA MET A 175 4.10 -4.75 -9.97
C MET A 175 5.33 -5.69 -9.99
N LEU A 176 5.59 -6.38 -8.87
CA LEU A 176 6.65 -7.38 -8.80
C LEU A 176 6.19 -8.71 -9.44
N ASP A 177 7.16 -9.53 -9.87
CA ASP A 177 6.92 -10.85 -10.45
C ASP A 177 6.54 -11.89 -9.37
N CYS A 178 5.58 -11.55 -8.52
CA CYS A 178 4.98 -12.49 -7.60
C CYS A 178 3.73 -13.09 -8.25
N ALA A 179 3.70 -14.40 -8.42
CA ALA A 179 2.51 -15.07 -8.93
C ALA A 179 1.39 -15.01 -7.89
N GLY A 180 0.23 -14.48 -8.28
CA GLY A 180 -0.99 -14.48 -7.48
C GLY A 180 -1.99 -15.53 -7.99
N ASN A 181 -3.02 -15.78 -7.18
CA ASN A 181 -4.15 -16.63 -7.56
C ASN A 181 -5.41 -15.78 -7.70
N LEU A 182 -5.49 -15.04 -8.79
CA LEU A 182 -6.61 -14.15 -9.08
C LEU A 182 -7.88 -14.94 -9.37
N SER A 183 -8.98 -14.56 -8.72
CA SER A 183 -10.29 -15.22 -8.85
C SER A 183 -11.35 -14.36 -9.55
N ARG A 184 -11.07 -13.06 -9.73
CA ARG A 184 -11.98 -12.12 -10.38
C ARG A 184 -11.21 -10.94 -11.00
N PRO A 185 -11.81 -10.21 -11.94
CA PRO A 185 -11.24 -8.96 -12.45
C PRO A 185 -11.02 -7.94 -11.32
N VAL A 186 -9.92 -7.17 -11.40
CA VAL A 186 -9.56 -6.13 -10.42
C VAL A 186 -9.37 -4.81 -11.14
N PRO A 187 -10.16 -3.76 -10.84
CA PRO A 187 -9.94 -2.42 -11.37
C PRO A 187 -8.60 -1.85 -10.88
N VAL A 188 -7.85 -1.25 -11.79
CA VAL A 188 -6.52 -0.71 -11.49
C VAL A 188 -6.38 0.71 -12.04
N ILE A 189 -5.95 1.65 -11.19
CA ILE A 189 -5.45 2.95 -11.64
C ILE A 189 -3.95 3.04 -11.36
N HIS A 190 -3.17 3.44 -12.37
CA HIS A 190 -1.71 3.58 -12.29
C HIS A 190 -1.28 4.99 -12.70
N LEU A 191 -0.58 5.69 -11.82
CA LEU A 191 -0.04 7.02 -12.05
C LEU A 191 1.50 6.95 -12.03
N HIS A 192 2.19 7.43 -13.10
CA HIS A 192 3.65 7.28 -13.18
C HIS A 192 4.33 8.38 -14.02
N GLY A 193 5.49 8.83 -13.55
CA GLY A 193 6.33 9.79 -14.26
C GLY A 193 7.26 9.13 -15.26
N THR A 194 7.41 9.72 -16.48
CA THR A 194 8.25 9.12 -17.53
C THR A 194 9.74 9.24 -17.26
N THR A 195 10.16 10.13 -16.35
CA THR A 195 11.56 10.32 -15.92
C THR A 195 11.81 9.84 -14.49
N ASP A 196 10.94 8.95 -13.98
CA ASP A 196 11.15 8.32 -12.67
C ASP A 196 12.51 7.62 -12.62
N GLY A 197 13.40 8.13 -11.76
CA GLY A 197 14.78 7.64 -11.60
C GLY A 197 14.92 6.56 -10.53
N VAL A 198 13.85 6.24 -9.79
CA VAL A 198 13.84 5.22 -8.72
C VAL A 198 13.18 3.95 -9.22
N ILE A 199 11.96 4.05 -9.78
CA ILE A 199 11.24 2.97 -10.45
C ILE A 199 11.04 3.37 -11.91
N PRO A 200 11.96 2.97 -12.80
CA PRO A 200 11.97 3.47 -14.16
C PRO A 200 10.71 3.11 -14.95
N PHE A 201 10.11 4.10 -15.60
CA PHE A 201 8.91 3.92 -16.43
C PHE A 201 9.05 2.78 -17.45
N ASN A 202 10.24 2.65 -18.07
CA ASN A 202 10.52 1.60 -19.04
C ASN A 202 11.03 0.29 -18.42
N GLY A 203 11.03 0.20 -17.08
CA GLY A 203 11.56 -0.95 -16.35
C GLY A 203 13.09 -1.05 -16.40
N ASN A 204 13.62 -2.04 -15.70
CA ASN A 204 15.04 -2.43 -15.68
C ASN A 204 15.18 -3.89 -15.27
N SER A 205 16.37 -4.30 -14.77
CA SER A 205 16.59 -5.67 -14.26
C SER A 205 15.77 -6.00 -13.02
N ASP A 206 15.34 -5.00 -12.26
CA ASP A 206 14.74 -5.15 -10.93
C ASP A 206 13.22 -4.89 -10.96
N TYR A 207 12.74 -4.13 -11.95
CA TYR A 207 11.34 -3.72 -12.05
C TYR A 207 10.79 -3.91 -13.46
N ASN A 208 9.58 -4.44 -13.53
CA ASN A 208 8.78 -4.47 -14.75
C ASN A 208 8.50 -3.04 -15.25
N SER A 209 8.41 -2.88 -16.57
CA SER A 209 7.98 -1.61 -17.15
C SER A 209 6.51 -1.32 -16.80
N VAL A 210 6.14 -0.04 -16.81
CA VAL A 210 4.73 0.36 -16.69
C VAL A 210 3.89 -0.32 -17.75
N GLN A 211 4.37 -0.39 -19.00
CA GLN A 211 3.63 -1.04 -20.08
C GLN A 211 3.39 -2.53 -19.82
N SER A 212 4.39 -3.28 -19.37
CA SER A 212 4.20 -4.71 -19.07
C SER A 212 3.24 -4.95 -17.90
N THR A 213 3.24 -4.05 -16.92
CA THR A 213 2.27 -4.07 -15.83
C THR A 213 0.84 -3.81 -16.33
N LEU A 214 0.66 -2.80 -17.20
CA LEU A 214 -0.64 -2.51 -17.81
C LEU A 214 -1.11 -3.68 -18.68
N ASP A 215 -0.23 -4.25 -19.52
CA ASP A 215 -0.55 -5.39 -20.39
C ASP A 215 -1.02 -6.61 -19.60
N TYR A 216 -0.41 -6.86 -18.42
CA TYR A 216 -0.85 -7.91 -17.52
C TYR A 216 -2.31 -7.71 -17.08
N TRP A 217 -2.66 -6.51 -16.59
CA TRP A 217 -4.01 -6.23 -16.10
C TRP A 217 -5.04 -6.10 -17.22
N ILE A 218 -4.66 -5.54 -18.39
CA ILE A 218 -5.50 -5.48 -19.60
C ILE A 218 -5.91 -6.90 -20.02
N ASN A 219 -4.92 -7.79 -20.11
CA ASN A 219 -5.17 -9.19 -20.49
C ASN A 219 -5.98 -9.92 -19.43
N PHE A 220 -5.64 -9.78 -18.14
CA PHE A 220 -6.33 -10.48 -17.06
C PHE A 220 -7.78 -10.02 -16.91
N ASN A 221 -8.04 -8.73 -16.97
CA ASN A 221 -9.37 -8.15 -16.84
C ASN A 221 -10.19 -8.21 -18.14
N ASN A 222 -9.58 -8.67 -19.25
CA ASN A 222 -10.20 -8.71 -20.57
C ASN A 222 -10.73 -7.34 -21.05
N THR A 223 -10.01 -6.26 -20.71
CA THR A 223 -10.39 -4.90 -21.13
C THR A 223 -10.05 -4.64 -22.60
N SER A 224 -10.57 -3.54 -23.16
CA SER A 224 -10.18 -3.05 -24.48
C SER A 224 -8.66 -2.85 -24.54
N VAL A 225 -8.00 -3.41 -25.59
CA VAL A 225 -6.56 -3.22 -25.81
C VAL A 225 -6.20 -1.85 -26.41
N ASN A 226 -7.19 -1.14 -26.97
CA ASN A 226 -7.03 0.19 -27.53
C ASN A 226 -7.64 1.20 -26.56
N PRO A 227 -6.83 2.01 -25.87
CA PRO A 227 -7.34 2.95 -24.88
C PRO A 227 -8.03 4.16 -25.50
N ILE A 228 -8.94 4.75 -24.77
CA ILE A 228 -9.37 6.14 -25.00
C ILE A 228 -8.30 7.03 -24.38
N ILE A 229 -7.75 7.98 -25.15
CA ILE A 229 -6.64 8.84 -24.72
C ILE A 229 -7.13 10.27 -24.59
N ASN A 230 -6.89 10.87 -23.42
CA ASN A 230 -7.09 12.29 -23.17
C ASN A 230 -5.77 12.91 -22.71
N THR A 231 -5.54 14.17 -23.07
CA THR A 231 -4.33 14.91 -22.68
C THR A 231 -4.71 16.17 -21.92
N TYR A 232 -3.90 16.53 -20.94
CA TYR A 232 -4.06 17.73 -20.15
C TYR A 232 -2.68 18.29 -19.80
N SER A 233 -2.61 19.58 -19.48
CA SER A 233 -1.37 20.21 -19.01
C SER A 233 -1.66 21.03 -17.76
N ASP A 234 -0.88 20.80 -16.71
CA ASP A 234 -0.96 21.54 -15.46
C ASP A 234 0.44 21.96 -15.00
N GLN A 235 0.61 23.24 -14.68
CA GLN A 235 1.87 23.83 -14.22
C GLN A 235 3.09 23.50 -15.11
N GLY A 236 2.86 23.33 -16.42
CA GLY A 236 3.89 23.02 -17.40
C GLY A 236 4.19 21.53 -17.55
N LEU A 237 3.57 20.66 -16.80
CA LEU A 237 3.65 19.20 -16.94
C LEU A 237 2.52 18.71 -17.83
N ASN A 238 2.83 17.90 -18.84
CA ASN A 238 1.83 17.26 -19.69
C ASN A 238 1.44 15.91 -19.07
N ILE A 239 0.15 15.65 -19.06
CA ILE A 239 -0.42 14.41 -18.51
C ILE A 239 -1.24 13.74 -19.61
N GLU A 240 -0.95 12.49 -19.91
CA GLU A 240 -1.73 11.63 -20.79
C GLU A 240 -2.52 10.64 -19.94
N HIS A 241 -3.85 10.64 -20.09
CA HIS A 241 -4.75 9.68 -19.45
C HIS A 241 -5.18 8.63 -20.48
N TYR A 242 -4.92 7.38 -20.17
CA TYR A 242 -5.30 6.20 -20.94
C TYR A 242 -6.38 5.44 -20.20
N LEU A 243 -7.54 5.26 -20.82
CA LEU A 243 -8.65 4.46 -20.29
C LEU A 243 -8.80 3.20 -21.13
N TYR A 244 -8.58 2.05 -20.52
CA TYR A 244 -8.85 0.71 -21.05
C TYR A 244 -10.14 0.19 -20.40
N ASP A 245 -11.26 0.35 -21.09
CA ASP A 245 -12.60 0.04 -20.60
C ASP A 245 -13.12 -1.34 -21.04
N ASN A 246 -14.40 -1.61 -20.75
CA ASN A 246 -15.13 -2.79 -21.19
C ASN A 246 -14.52 -4.13 -20.75
N GLY A 247 -13.86 -4.16 -19.60
CA GLY A 247 -13.39 -5.40 -18.99
C GLY A 247 -14.52 -6.26 -18.44
N ASP A 248 -14.20 -7.49 -18.06
CA ASP A 248 -15.14 -8.38 -17.37
C ASP A 248 -15.72 -7.68 -16.13
N ASN A 249 -16.99 -7.85 -15.86
CA ASN A 249 -17.75 -7.12 -14.82
C ASN A 249 -17.69 -5.58 -14.97
N ASN A 250 -17.50 -5.08 -16.18
CA ASN A 250 -17.34 -3.65 -16.51
C ASN A 250 -16.19 -2.95 -15.77
N VAL A 251 -15.16 -3.68 -15.36
CA VAL A 251 -13.97 -3.04 -14.77
C VAL A 251 -13.15 -2.32 -15.85
N SER A 252 -12.35 -1.35 -15.42
CA SER A 252 -11.41 -0.65 -16.30
C SER A 252 -10.00 -0.62 -15.70
N ILE A 253 -9.04 -0.33 -16.57
CA ILE A 253 -7.68 0.08 -16.21
C ILE A 253 -7.54 1.54 -16.62
N GLU A 254 -7.09 2.38 -15.70
CA GLU A 254 -6.73 3.76 -16.00
C GLU A 254 -5.23 3.98 -15.78
N HIS A 255 -4.58 4.66 -16.72
CA HIS A 255 -3.17 5.06 -16.58
C HIS A 255 -3.01 6.56 -16.80
N TYR A 256 -2.44 7.24 -15.81
CA TYR A 256 -2.03 8.65 -15.90
C TYR A 256 -0.51 8.70 -16.04
N LYS A 257 -0.07 9.09 -17.24
CA LYS A 257 1.34 9.19 -17.61
C LYS A 257 1.77 10.66 -17.54
N TYR A 258 2.60 10.95 -16.56
CA TYR A 258 3.16 12.29 -16.35
C TYR A 258 4.44 12.43 -17.17
N ILE A 259 4.38 13.20 -18.28
CA ILE A 259 5.51 13.41 -19.18
C ILE A 259 6.55 14.27 -18.46
N ASP A 260 7.80 13.79 -18.39
CA ASP A 260 8.90 14.37 -17.62
C ASP A 260 8.68 14.44 -16.10
N GLY A 261 7.62 13.81 -15.59
CA GLY A 261 7.40 13.62 -14.14
C GLY A 261 8.41 12.64 -13.55
N GLY A 262 8.79 12.87 -12.28
CA GLY A 262 9.75 12.08 -11.51
C GLY A 262 9.10 10.99 -10.66
N HIS A 263 9.82 10.59 -9.59
CA HIS A 263 9.35 9.65 -8.58
C HIS A 263 8.63 10.40 -7.45
N GLU A 264 7.33 10.58 -7.54
CA GLU A 264 6.58 11.44 -6.63
C GLU A 264 5.11 11.06 -6.49
N TRP A 265 4.48 11.49 -5.40
CA TRP A 265 3.03 11.64 -5.31
C TRP A 265 2.69 12.96 -5.99
N PHE A 266 2.13 12.91 -7.20
CA PHE A 266 2.00 14.07 -8.08
C PHE A 266 1.11 15.15 -7.47
N ILE A 267 1.63 16.39 -7.44
CA ILE A 267 0.86 17.58 -7.04
C ILE A 267 0.10 18.20 -8.22
N ASN A 268 0.47 17.84 -9.46
CA ASN A 268 -0.18 18.29 -10.66
C ASN A 268 -1.57 17.67 -10.79
N SER A 269 -2.54 18.48 -11.13
CA SER A 269 -3.92 18.04 -11.33
C SER A 269 -4.20 17.62 -12.76
N PHE A 270 -5.11 16.67 -12.94
CA PHE A 270 -5.71 16.37 -14.23
C PHE A 270 -7.16 16.86 -14.24
N GLN A 271 -7.46 17.83 -15.10
CA GLN A 271 -8.78 18.48 -15.19
C GLN A 271 -9.29 19.01 -13.84
N GLY A 272 -8.38 19.54 -13.01
CA GLY A 272 -8.70 20.10 -11.70
C GLY A 272 -8.77 19.08 -10.55
N GLN A 273 -8.55 17.79 -10.81
CA GLN A 273 -8.49 16.75 -9.79
C GLN A 273 -7.03 16.45 -9.43
N ASN A 274 -6.67 16.55 -8.16
CA ASN A 274 -5.35 16.14 -7.67
C ASN A 274 -5.24 14.60 -7.60
N THR A 275 -4.06 14.07 -7.30
CA THR A 275 -3.80 12.64 -7.25
C THR A 275 -4.73 11.89 -6.30
N SER A 276 -5.00 12.44 -5.11
CA SER A 276 -5.90 11.82 -4.13
C SER A 276 -7.34 11.73 -4.65
N GLU A 277 -7.82 12.78 -5.35
CA GLU A 277 -9.14 12.81 -5.97
C GLU A 277 -9.23 11.86 -7.16
N LEU A 278 -8.19 11.79 -8.01
CA LEU A 278 -8.13 10.81 -9.12
C LEU A 278 -8.20 9.38 -8.59
N VAL A 279 -7.41 9.07 -7.55
CA VAL A 279 -7.41 7.76 -6.88
C VAL A 279 -8.79 7.43 -6.34
N TRP A 280 -9.40 8.30 -5.54
CA TRP A 280 -10.71 8.03 -4.95
C TRP A 280 -11.82 7.93 -5.99
N ASN A 281 -11.87 8.87 -6.94
CA ASN A 281 -12.88 8.90 -8.00
C ASN A 281 -12.81 7.66 -8.91
N PHE A 282 -11.65 7.04 -9.02
CA PHE A 282 -11.51 5.75 -9.69
C PHE A 282 -12.01 4.60 -8.81
N LEU A 283 -11.47 4.47 -7.59
CA LEU A 283 -11.74 3.34 -6.70
C LEU A 283 -13.21 3.24 -6.33
N SER A 284 -13.85 4.37 -6.02
CA SER A 284 -15.25 4.44 -5.56
C SER A 284 -16.29 4.03 -6.62
N LYS A 285 -15.89 3.91 -7.89
CA LYS A 285 -16.76 3.37 -8.96
C LYS A 285 -17.08 1.88 -8.80
N TYR A 286 -16.34 1.15 -7.97
CA TYR A 286 -16.35 -0.32 -7.97
C TYR A 286 -16.72 -0.89 -6.61
N ASN A 287 -17.45 -2.00 -6.64
CA ASN A 287 -17.52 -2.96 -5.55
C ASN A 287 -16.86 -4.28 -5.95
N ILE A 288 -16.87 -5.27 -5.08
CA ILE A 288 -16.23 -6.58 -5.30
C ILE A 288 -16.78 -7.31 -6.55
N ASN A 289 -17.97 -6.94 -7.02
CA ASN A 289 -18.65 -7.54 -8.16
C ASN A 289 -18.38 -6.80 -9.49
N GLY A 290 -17.71 -5.64 -9.46
CA GLY A 290 -17.38 -4.83 -10.63
C GLY A 290 -17.86 -3.38 -10.51
N LEU A 291 -18.17 -2.75 -11.65
CA LEU A 291 -18.67 -1.38 -11.70
C LEU A 291 -20.04 -1.26 -10.97
N ILE A 292 -20.15 -0.27 -10.10
CA ILE A 292 -21.42 0.06 -9.42
C ILE A 292 -22.32 0.83 -10.39
N ASP A 293 -23.58 0.44 -10.50
CA ASP A 293 -24.62 1.08 -11.34
C ASP A 293 -25.04 2.46 -10.81
#